data_49fd9e25daf124abd9471839792193f6
#
_entry.id   49fd9e25daf124abd9471839792193f6
#
_cell.length_a   1.000
_cell.length_b   1.000
_cell.length_c   1.000
_cell.angle_alpha   90.00
_cell.angle_beta   90.00
_cell.angle_gamma   90.00
#
_symmetry.space_group_name_H-M   'P 1'
#
loop_
_entity.id
_entity.type
_entity.pdbx_description
1 polymer ?
#
loop_
_entity_poly.entity_id
_entity_poly.type
_entity_poly.pdbx_seq_one_letter_code
_entity_poly.pdbx_strand_id
1 'polypeptide(L)'
;MIKIKMILICLFLLLFASVNAMGQDLSAMPTYEMPNTQVVPINDAQSNKQYELLIKLPEKYTEDKEKKYPVVYFTDAVWHIESLSSASSFLMEDVILVGISWQKNIAEDLKQQYGVHFSRHSDYSIKKRINSKHPKIKFGQAENHLSFIRQDVFDYIEKNYRIEPNNRTYFGFSAGGLFGTYALMTQPNTFNNYILGSPSLWGDLTELFAQEHVALNNKNSKINIFTSYGELEKELSPILENFISKLKSKKYIGISSIKHIVIEDAGHSDSFPMMAIRSVKWLSNLQKEEDK
;
A
#
# COMPACT_ATOMS: atom_id res chain seq x y z
N MET A 1 -6.76 -71.95 -28.22
CA MET A 1 -7.42 -70.61 -27.86
C MET A 1 -7.03 -70.06 -26.50
N ILE A 2 -6.57 -70.84 -25.54
CA ILE A 2 -6.23 -70.35 -24.16
C ILE A 2 -4.86 -69.66 -24.12
N LYS A 3 -3.87 -70.08 -24.91
CA LYS A 3 -2.52 -69.48 -24.91
C LYS A 3 -2.45 -68.04 -25.49
N ILE A 4 -3.33 -67.68 -26.42
CA ILE A 4 -3.35 -66.33 -27.02
C ILE A 4 -3.97 -65.29 -26.06
N LYS A 5 -4.95 -65.66 -25.23
CA LYS A 5 -5.55 -64.76 -24.24
C LYS A 5 -4.60 -64.43 -23.09
N MET A 6 -3.70 -65.33 -22.72
CA MET A 6 -2.70 -65.04 -21.66
C MET A 6 -1.61 -64.04 -22.11
N ILE A 7 -1.22 -64.07 -23.39
CA ILE A 7 -0.20 -63.17 -23.91
C ILE A 7 -0.76 -61.73 -24.03
N LEU A 8 -2.05 -61.55 -24.41
CA LEU A 8 -2.68 -60.22 -24.45
C LEU A 8 -2.87 -59.59 -23.07
N ILE A 9 -3.11 -60.39 -21.99
CA ILE A 9 -3.24 -59.90 -20.64
C ILE A 9 -1.88 -59.47 -20.09
N CYS A 10 -0.80 -60.16 -20.40
CA CYS A 10 0.55 -59.74 -19.99
C CYS A 10 1.05 -58.48 -20.72
N LEU A 11 0.66 -58.27 -21.99
CA LEU A 11 0.99 -57.03 -22.70
C LEU A 11 0.22 -55.83 -22.19
N PHE A 12 -1.02 -56.01 -21.68
CA PHE A 12 -1.82 -54.92 -21.10
C PHE A 12 -1.36 -54.54 -19.68
N LEU A 13 -0.74 -55.45 -18.96
CA LEU A 13 -0.15 -55.20 -17.61
C LEU A 13 1.22 -54.52 -17.68
N LEU A 14 1.95 -54.65 -18.78
CA LEU A 14 3.23 -53.99 -19.02
C LEU A 14 3.08 -52.50 -19.50
N LEU A 15 1.90 -52.09 -19.95
CA LEU A 15 1.62 -50.70 -20.35
C LEU A 15 1.18 -49.80 -19.16
N PHE A 16 0.96 -50.39 -17.98
CA PHE A 16 0.76 -49.64 -16.73
C PHE A 16 2.04 -49.52 -15.90
N ALA A 17 3.21 -49.86 -16.48
CA ALA A 17 4.49 -49.58 -15.86
C ALA A 17 4.78 -48.07 -15.94
N SER A 18 4.36 -47.37 -14.88
CA SER A 18 5.04 -46.18 -14.40
C SER A 18 5.31 -45.06 -15.40
N VAL A 19 4.28 -44.28 -15.73
CA VAL A 19 4.51 -42.85 -15.73
C VAL A 19 4.65 -42.46 -14.26
N ASN A 20 5.79 -42.78 -13.65
CA ASN A 20 6.29 -41.97 -12.55
C ASN A 20 6.53 -40.59 -13.17
N ALA A 21 5.53 -39.74 -13.10
CA ALA A 21 5.79 -38.32 -13.20
C ALA A 21 6.78 -38.06 -12.07
N MET A 22 8.07 -38.02 -12.39
CA MET A 22 9.08 -37.42 -11.54
C MET A 22 8.58 -35.99 -11.36
N GLY A 23 7.83 -35.74 -10.30
CA GLY A 23 7.53 -34.40 -9.86
C GLY A 23 8.88 -33.71 -9.71
N GLN A 24 9.17 -32.78 -10.58
CA GLN A 24 10.35 -31.94 -10.40
C GLN A 24 10.28 -31.39 -8.97
N ASP A 25 11.36 -31.55 -8.22
CA ASP A 25 11.50 -30.94 -6.91
C ASP A 25 11.55 -29.42 -7.11
N LEU A 26 10.39 -28.77 -7.01
CA LEU A 26 10.25 -27.33 -7.19
C LEU A 26 11.02 -26.54 -6.13
N SER A 27 11.37 -27.18 -5.01
CA SER A 27 12.16 -26.54 -3.94
C SER A 27 13.62 -26.27 -4.34
N ALA A 28 14.12 -27.00 -5.36
CA ALA A 28 15.47 -26.83 -5.91
C ALA A 28 15.56 -25.77 -7.02
N MET A 29 14.42 -25.22 -7.46
CA MET A 29 14.43 -24.17 -8.49
C MET A 29 14.69 -22.80 -7.88
N PRO A 30 15.49 -21.92 -8.54
CA PRO A 30 15.68 -20.55 -8.07
C PRO A 30 14.33 -19.82 -8.05
N THR A 31 14.03 -19.15 -6.97
CA THR A 31 12.86 -18.27 -6.85
C THR A 31 13.13 -16.94 -7.53
N TYR A 32 12.09 -16.33 -8.12
CA TYR A 32 12.20 -14.96 -8.60
C TYR A 32 12.18 -14.00 -7.42
N GLU A 33 13.18 -13.14 -7.33
CA GLU A 33 13.23 -12.03 -6.39
C GLU A 33 13.10 -10.71 -7.15
N MET A 34 12.33 -9.76 -6.58
CA MET A 34 12.18 -8.45 -7.18
C MET A 34 13.51 -7.70 -7.16
N PRO A 35 14.09 -7.33 -8.32
CA PRO A 35 15.40 -6.68 -8.38
C PRO A 35 15.43 -5.37 -7.56
N ASN A 36 16.59 -5.03 -6.97
CA ASN A 36 16.82 -3.80 -6.20
C ASN A 36 15.82 -3.60 -5.04
N THR A 37 15.29 -4.68 -4.48
CA THR A 37 14.35 -4.63 -3.37
C THR A 37 14.98 -5.22 -2.12
N GLN A 38 14.85 -4.51 -1.00
CA GLN A 38 15.37 -4.90 0.30
C GLN A 38 14.20 -5.07 1.27
N VAL A 39 14.31 -6.04 2.19
CA VAL A 39 13.39 -6.21 3.31
C VAL A 39 14.14 -5.84 4.58
N VAL A 40 13.66 -4.79 5.24
CA VAL A 40 14.33 -4.21 6.42
C VAL A 40 13.41 -4.30 7.63
N PRO A 41 13.80 -5.02 8.69
CA PRO A 41 13.04 -5.02 9.94
C PRO A 41 13.12 -3.64 10.61
N ILE A 42 11.98 -3.18 11.13
CA ILE A 42 11.87 -1.92 11.85
C ILE A 42 10.91 -2.05 13.03
N ASN A 43 11.23 -1.41 14.13
CA ASN A 43 10.41 -1.40 15.33
C ASN A 43 9.77 -0.01 15.51
N ASP A 44 8.52 -0.01 15.94
CA ASP A 44 7.88 1.17 16.53
C ASP A 44 8.44 1.35 17.94
N ALA A 45 9.23 2.39 18.14
CA ALA A 45 9.92 2.66 19.39
C ALA A 45 8.95 2.93 20.56
N GLN A 46 7.71 3.36 20.29
CA GLN A 46 6.73 3.68 21.31
C GLN A 46 5.90 2.47 21.77
N SER A 47 5.53 1.58 20.83
CA SER A 47 4.64 0.47 21.12
C SER A 47 5.32 -0.90 21.10
N ASN A 48 6.59 -0.97 20.73
CA ASN A 48 7.36 -2.19 20.56
C ASN A 48 6.78 -3.17 19.51
N LYS A 49 5.94 -2.63 18.60
CA LYS A 49 5.45 -3.38 17.44
C LYS A 49 6.56 -3.54 16.41
N GLN A 50 6.60 -4.69 15.78
CA GLN A 50 7.60 -5.00 14.76
C GLN A 50 6.96 -4.99 13.37
N TYR A 51 7.63 -4.34 12.43
CA TYR A 51 7.25 -4.25 11.03
C TYR A 51 8.44 -4.57 10.12
N GLU A 52 8.20 -4.65 8.85
CA GLU A 52 9.22 -4.71 7.80
C GLU A 52 8.95 -3.60 6.78
N LEU A 53 10.03 -3.00 6.30
CA LEU A 53 9.98 -2.11 5.14
C LEU A 53 10.42 -2.88 3.90
N LEU A 54 9.59 -2.87 2.86
CA LEU A 54 9.94 -3.34 1.53
C LEU A 54 10.41 -2.11 0.75
N ILE A 55 11.72 -2.00 0.54
CA ILE A 55 12.35 -0.82 -0.06
C ILE A 55 12.83 -1.18 -1.46
N LYS A 56 12.20 -0.61 -2.48
CA LYS A 56 12.57 -0.75 -3.88
C LYS A 56 13.33 0.48 -4.33
N LEU A 57 14.57 0.29 -4.75
CA LEU A 57 15.42 1.35 -5.27
C LEU A 57 15.29 1.48 -6.79
N PRO A 58 15.48 2.70 -7.35
CA PRO A 58 15.60 2.90 -8.79
C PRO A 58 16.72 2.04 -9.40
N GLU A 59 16.58 1.65 -10.66
CA GLU A 59 17.60 0.83 -11.33
C GLU A 59 18.97 1.52 -11.33
N LYS A 60 19.00 2.83 -11.57
CA LYS A 60 20.24 3.63 -11.63
C LYS A 60 20.66 4.22 -10.29
N TYR A 61 20.11 3.73 -9.18
CA TYR A 61 20.42 4.28 -7.85
C TYR A 61 21.90 4.29 -7.51
N THR A 62 22.68 3.32 -7.98
CA THR A 62 24.14 3.21 -7.70
C THR A 62 25.02 4.00 -8.67
N GLU A 63 24.49 4.46 -9.80
CA GLU A 63 25.26 5.14 -10.85
C GLU A 63 25.59 6.59 -10.47
N ASP A 64 24.61 7.34 -9.95
CA ASP A 64 24.80 8.72 -9.50
C ASP A 64 24.66 8.80 -7.98
N LYS A 65 25.79 9.02 -7.29
CA LYS A 65 25.86 9.06 -5.83
C LYS A 65 25.33 10.37 -5.23
N GLU A 66 25.22 11.42 -6.01
CA GLU A 66 24.75 12.74 -5.56
C GLU A 66 23.24 12.92 -5.78
N LYS A 67 22.67 12.15 -6.67
CA LYS A 67 21.24 12.22 -6.97
C LYS A 67 20.38 11.84 -5.77
N LYS A 68 19.40 12.68 -5.45
CA LYS A 68 18.34 12.42 -4.47
C LYS A 68 17.06 12.06 -5.19
N TYR A 69 16.20 11.35 -4.49
CA TYR A 69 15.01 10.74 -5.07
C TYR A 69 13.76 11.06 -4.26
N PRO A 70 12.63 11.35 -4.91
CA PRO A 70 11.33 11.36 -4.26
C PRO A 70 10.99 9.98 -3.70
N VAL A 71 10.16 9.94 -2.67
CA VAL A 71 9.78 8.69 -1.99
C VAL A 71 8.28 8.50 -1.99
N VAL A 72 7.83 7.32 -2.41
CA VAL A 72 6.45 6.87 -2.23
C VAL A 72 6.38 5.89 -1.06
N TYR A 73 5.78 6.33 0.03
CA TYR A 73 5.46 5.51 1.19
C TYR A 73 4.07 4.91 1.03
N PHE A 74 3.92 3.63 1.29
CA PHE A 74 2.62 2.96 1.17
C PHE A 74 2.42 1.89 2.24
N THR A 75 1.19 1.74 2.65
CA THR A 75 0.74 0.67 3.53
C THR A 75 0.42 -0.61 2.76
N ASP A 76 0.20 -1.72 3.46
CA ASP A 76 -0.12 -3.01 2.85
C ASP A 76 0.97 -3.47 1.84
N ALA A 77 2.23 -3.32 2.22
CA ALA A 77 3.41 -3.46 1.36
C ALA A 77 3.38 -4.69 0.44
N VAL A 78 3.06 -5.86 0.99
CA VAL A 78 3.07 -7.14 0.27
C VAL A 78 2.04 -7.17 -0.86
N TRP A 79 0.90 -6.48 -0.70
CA TRP A 79 -0.14 -6.45 -1.74
C TRP A 79 0.14 -5.41 -2.83
N HIS A 80 0.90 -4.36 -2.51
CA HIS A 80 1.00 -3.20 -3.39
C HIS A 80 2.34 -3.07 -4.12
N ILE A 81 3.42 -3.64 -3.56
CA ILE A 81 4.79 -3.42 -4.06
C ILE A 81 4.97 -3.80 -5.54
N GLU A 82 4.38 -4.92 -5.98
CA GLU A 82 4.53 -5.39 -7.36
C GLU A 82 3.88 -4.43 -8.36
N SER A 83 2.65 -4.02 -8.10
CA SER A 83 1.92 -3.09 -8.96
C SER A 83 2.58 -1.73 -9.04
N LEU A 84 3.04 -1.20 -7.89
CA LEU A 84 3.74 0.08 -7.83
C LEU A 84 5.12 0.01 -8.47
N SER A 85 5.86 -1.09 -8.27
CA SER A 85 7.15 -1.32 -8.91
C SER A 85 7.01 -1.38 -10.42
N SER A 86 6.04 -2.13 -10.94
CA SER A 86 5.78 -2.21 -12.38
C SER A 86 5.39 -0.84 -12.95
N ALA A 87 4.46 -0.14 -12.30
CA ALA A 87 4.04 1.19 -12.77
C ALA A 87 5.18 2.21 -12.76
N SER A 88 6.00 2.23 -11.70
CA SER A 88 7.12 3.18 -11.58
C SER A 88 8.21 2.92 -12.61
N SER A 89 8.55 1.68 -12.91
CA SER A 89 9.58 1.32 -13.90
C SER A 89 9.29 1.86 -15.30
N PHE A 90 8.03 2.15 -15.65
CA PHE A 90 7.65 2.71 -16.95
C PHE A 90 7.28 4.19 -16.92
N LEU A 91 6.83 4.69 -15.78
CA LEU A 91 6.20 6.02 -15.70
C LEU A 91 6.99 7.02 -14.86
N MET A 92 7.82 6.53 -13.92
CA MET A 92 8.52 7.34 -12.93
C MET A 92 9.77 6.58 -12.42
N GLU A 93 10.77 6.39 -13.30
CA GLU A 93 11.94 5.53 -13.02
C GLU A 93 12.74 5.98 -11.80
N ASP A 94 12.81 7.29 -11.55
CA ASP A 94 13.58 7.92 -10.48
C ASP A 94 12.76 8.09 -9.20
N VAL A 95 12.30 7.00 -8.60
CA VAL A 95 11.53 7.02 -7.33
C VAL A 95 11.94 5.87 -6.42
N ILE A 96 12.03 6.14 -5.13
CA ILE A 96 12.17 5.09 -4.11
C ILE A 96 10.78 4.70 -3.63
N LEU A 97 10.48 3.40 -3.62
CA LEU A 97 9.24 2.86 -3.06
C LEU A 97 9.53 2.30 -1.67
N VAL A 98 8.75 2.70 -0.67
CA VAL A 98 8.87 2.25 0.73
C VAL A 98 7.54 1.69 1.20
N GLY A 99 7.39 0.38 1.11
CA GLY A 99 6.20 -0.32 1.57
C GLY A 99 6.32 -0.69 3.05
N ILE A 100 5.31 -0.36 3.83
CA ILE A 100 5.23 -0.68 5.26
C ILE A 100 4.38 -1.94 5.41
N SER A 101 4.96 -3.00 5.99
CA SER A 101 4.28 -4.27 6.21
C SER A 101 3.22 -4.16 7.30
N TRP A 102 2.43 -5.21 7.46
CA TRP A 102 1.64 -5.42 8.67
C TRP A 102 2.54 -5.79 9.84
N GLN A 103 2.04 -5.59 11.07
CA GLN A 103 2.77 -5.95 12.28
C GLN A 103 3.19 -7.43 12.25
N LYS A 104 4.46 -7.71 12.50
CA LYS A 104 5.05 -9.07 12.43
C LYS A 104 4.89 -9.85 13.73
N ASN A 105 4.96 -9.19 14.87
CA ASN A 105 4.89 -9.80 16.20
C ASN A 105 3.47 -9.82 16.78
N ILE A 106 2.45 -10.04 15.93
CA ILE A 106 1.09 -10.32 16.38
C ILE A 106 1.05 -11.71 17.04
N ALA A 107 0.25 -11.86 18.10
CA ALA A 107 0.02 -13.14 18.74
C ALA A 107 -0.47 -14.20 17.74
N GLU A 108 0.04 -15.42 17.88
CA GLU A 108 -0.17 -16.48 16.89
C GLU A 108 -1.64 -16.91 16.77
N ASP A 109 -2.38 -16.92 17.90
CA ASP A 109 -3.83 -17.16 17.92
C ASP A 109 -4.61 -16.15 17.06
N LEU A 110 -4.20 -14.87 17.08
CA LEU A 110 -4.81 -13.82 16.24
C LEU A 110 -4.47 -14.00 14.76
N LYS A 111 -3.23 -14.42 14.44
CA LYS A 111 -2.85 -14.71 13.05
C LYS A 111 -3.65 -15.86 12.47
N GLN A 112 -3.82 -16.93 13.24
CA GLN A 112 -4.59 -18.11 12.83
C GLN A 112 -6.07 -17.78 12.66
N GLN A 113 -6.64 -16.96 13.53
CA GLN A 113 -8.06 -16.63 13.50
C GLN A 113 -8.41 -15.57 12.45
N TYR A 114 -7.57 -14.55 12.25
CA TYR A 114 -7.88 -13.35 11.45
C TYR A 114 -6.92 -13.10 10.29
N GLY A 115 -5.89 -13.91 10.14
CA GLY A 115 -4.86 -13.78 9.11
C GLY A 115 -3.71 -12.85 9.50
N VAL A 116 -2.60 -12.98 8.76
CA VAL A 116 -1.35 -12.22 9.00
C VAL A 116 -1.52 -10.71 8.83
N HIS A 117 -2.54 -10.27 8.09
CA HIS A 117 -2.84 -8.86 7.81
C HIS A 117 -3.77 -8.22 8.86
N PHE A 118 -4.06 -8.93 9.95
CA PHE A 118 -5.04 -8.47 10.94
C PHE A 118 -4.72 -7.10 11.54
N SER A 119 -3.43 -6.78 11.76
CA SER A 119 -3.04 -5.52 12.39
C SER A 119 -3.49 -4.27 11.62
N ARG A 120 -3.69 -4.36 10.30
CA ARG A 120 -4.18 -3.24 9.48
C ARG A 120 -5.54 -2.70 9.96
N HIS A 121 -6.40 -3.58 10.49
CA HIS A 121 -7.69 -3.17 11.04
C HIS A 121 -7.55 -2.37 12.33
N SER A 122 -6.47 -2.58 13.08
CA SER A 122 -6.11 -1.79 14.25
C SER A 122 -5.38 -0.50 13.86
N ASP A 123 -4.28 -0.66 13.11
CA ASP A 123 -3.30 0.39 12.83
C ASP A 123 -3.85 1.49 11.91
N TYR A 124 -4.81 1.16 11.01
CA TYR A 124 -5.36 2.14 10.07
C TYR A 124 -6.72 2.70 10.51
N SER A 125 -7.35 2.14 11.53
CA SER A 125 -8.66 2.61 11.99
C SER A 125 -8.56 3.85 12.87
N ILE A 126 -9.56 4.72 12.76
CA ILE A 126 -9.65 6.01 13.47
C ILE A 126 -10.39 5.86 14.79
N LYS A 127 -11.51 5.15 14.79
CA LYS A 127 -12.38 5.01 15.95
C LYS A 127 -11.80 4.07 16.99
N LYS A 128 -11.53 4.62 18.17
CA LYS A 128 -11.06 3.85 19.35
C LYS A 128 -12.17 2.92 19.83
N ARG A 129 -11.94 1.62 19.79
CA ARG A 129 -12.82 0.59 20.35
C ARG A 129 -12.00 -0.62 20.79
N ILE A 130 -12.49 -1.31 21.81
CA ILE A 130 -11.90 -2.56 22.28
C ILE A 130 -12.78 -3.70 21.76
N ASN A 131 -12.16 -4.75 21.24
CA ASN A 131 -12.88 -5.95 20.87
C ASN A 131 -13.34 -6.68 22.13
N SER A 132 -14.66 -6.84 22.32
CA SER A 132 -15.21 -7.49 23.53
C SER A 132 -14.80 -8.96 23.67
N LYS A 133 -14.57 -9.66 22.57
CA LYS A 133 -14.12 -11.07 22.56
C LYS A 133 -12.61 -11.19 22.73
N HIS A 134 -11.87 -10.19 22.34
CA HIS A 134 -10.40 -10.14 22.41
C HIS A 134 -9.93 -8.77 22.93
N PRO A 135 -9.97 -8.53 24.26
CA PRO A 135 -9.66 -7.22 24.85
C PRO A 135 -8.26 -6.69 24.55
N LYS A 136 -7.34 -7.56 24.16
CA LYS A 136 -5.97 -7.17 23.74
C LYS A 136 -5.97 -6.45 22.38
N ILE A 137 -7.01 -6.60 21.59
CA ILE A 137 -7.15 -5.93 20.29
C ILE A 137 -7.69 -4.51 20.50
N LYS A 138 -6.85 -3.53 20.21
CA LYS A 138 -7.22 -2.11 20.28
C LYS A 138 -7.36 -1.58 18.86
N PHE A 139 -8.56 -1.17 18.46
CA PHE A 139 -8.79 -0.41 17.23
C PHE A 139 -8.54 1.09 17.46
N GLY A 140 -8.49 1.87 16.38
CA GLY A 140 -8.29 3.31 16.47
C GLY A 140 -6.84 3.69 16.75
N GLN A 141 -5.89 3.00 16.13
CA GLN A 141 -4.46 3.23 16.32
C GLN A 141 -3.83 4.07 15.19
N ALA A 142 -4.63 4.72 14.34
CA ALA A 142 -4.13 5.52 13.22
C ALA A 142 -3.16 6.62 13.67
N GLU A 143 -3.42 7.26 14.82
CA GLU A 143 -2.52 8.26 15.41
C GLU A 143 -1.15 7.67 15.75
N ASN A 144 -1.13 6.52 16.43
CA ASN A 144 0.11 5.86 16.83
C ASN A 144 0.88 5.35 15.60
N HIS A 145 0.18 4.80 14.61
CA HIS A 145 0.80 4.33 13.37
C HIS A 145 1.38 5.48 12.54
N LEU A 146 0.69 6.63 12.50
CA LEU A 146 1.21 7.83 11.86
C LEU A 146 2.46 8.37 12.59
N SER A 147 2.46 8.33 13.92
CA SER A 147 3.63 8.70 14.75
C SER A 147 4.83 7.80 14.44
N PHE A 148 4.63 6.48 14.38
CA PHE A 148 5.65 5.51 13.97
C PHE A 148 6.21 5.83 12.58
N ILE A 149 5.36 6.10 11.59
CA ILE A 149 5.84 6.45 10.24
C ILE A 149 6.69 7.71 10.28
N ARG A 150 6.25 8.74 10.99
CA ARG A 150 6.94 10.04 11.04
C ARG A 150 8.24 10.02 11.82
N GLN A 151 8.34 9.20 12.85
CA GLN A 151 9.50 9.15 13.74
C GLN A 151 10.47 8.05 13.35
N ASP A 152 10.00 6.80 13.25
CA ASP A 152 10.90 5.68 13.06
C ASP A 152 11.18 5.40 11.57
N VAL A 153 10.11 5.38 10.74
CA VAL A 153 10.26 5.05 9.31
C VAL A 153 11.00 6.18 8.57
N PHE A 154 10.59 7.42 8.75
CA PHE A 154 11.23 8.56 8.08
C PHE A 154 12.69 8.70 8.51
N ASP A 155 12.97 8.63 9.82
CA ASP A 155 14.33 8.71 10.35
C ASP A 155 15.23 7.62 9.77
N TYR A 156 14.73 6.38 9.67
CA TYR A 156 15.48 5.29 9.05
C TYR A 156 15.76 5.56 7.56
N ILE A 157 14.75 5.97 6.80
CA ILE A 157 14.90 6.22 5.36
C ILE A 157 15.83 7.41 5.09
N GLU A 158 15.69 8.50 5.83
CA GLU A 158 16.53 9.70 5.67
C GLU A 158 17.99 9.45 6.00
N LYS A 159 18.29 8.58 6.98
CA LYS A 159 19.63 8.22 7.37
C LYS A 159 20.33 7.25 6.39
N ASN A 160 19.58 6.40 5.72
CA ASN A 160 20.16 5.31 4.96
C ASN A 160 20.03 5.46 3.45
N TYR A 161 19.19 6.37 2.95
CA TYR A 161 18.92 6.53 1.52
C TYR A 161 19.00 8.00 1.09
N ARG A 162 19.39 8.22 -0.17
CA ARG A 162 19.44 9.54 -0.79
C ARG A 162 18.03 9.96 -1.22
N ILE A 163 17.36 10.69 -0.37
CA ILE A 163 15.98 11.11 -0.59
C ILE A 163 15.85 12.63 -0.67
N GLU A 164 14.76 13.07 -1.28
CA GLU A 164 14.25 14.43 -1.23
C GLU A 164 13.28 14.56 -0.04
N PRO A 165 13.69 15.11 1.11
CA PRO A 165 12.87 15.08 2.32
C PRO A 165 11.58 15.89 2.22
N ASN A 166 11.48 16.79 1.24
CA ASN A 166 10.31 17.60 0.96
C ASN A 166 9.48 17.06 -0.23
N ASN A 167 9.75 15.85 -0.70
CA ASN A 167 9.02 15.22 -1.79
C ASN A 167 8.58 13.80 -1.39
N ARG A 168 7.70 13.76 -0.39
CA ARG A 168 7.13 12.53 0.15
C ARG A 168 5.71 12.34 -0.37
N THR A 169 5.44 11.19 -0.91
CA THR A 169 4.10 10.77 -1.34
C THR A 169 3.59 9.64 -0.44
N TYR A 170 2.34 9.73 -0.02
CA TYR A 170 1.62 8.61 0.59
C TYR A 170 0.73 7.94 -0.45
N PHE A 171 0.74 6.60 -0.48
CA PHE A 171 -0.17 5.79 -1.26
C PHE A 171 -0.91 4.80 -0.34
N GLY A 172 -2.23 4.79 -0.41
CA GLY A 172 -3.06 3.84 0.32
C GLY A 172 -4.34 3.47 -0.40
N PHE A 173 -4.74 2.22 -0.26
CA PHE A 173 -5.96 1.68 -0.84
C PHE A 173 -6.87 1.13 0.25
N SER A 174 -8.20 1.29 0.10
CA SER A 174 -9.19 0.74 1.04
C SER A 174 -8.96 1.26 2.48
N ALA A 175 -8.66 0.39 3.43
CA ALA A 175 -8.30 0.78 4.79
C ALA A 175 -7.01 1.61 4.84
N GLY A 176 -6.02 1.34 3.96
CA GLY A 176 -4.86 2.21 3.77
C GLY A 176 -5.24 3.59 3.24
N GLY A 177 -6.26 3.67 2.38
CA GLY A 177 -6.85 4.93 1.93
C GLY A 177 -7.52 5.73 3.08
N LEU A 178 -8.23 5.05 3.98
CA LEU A 178 -8.77 5.65 5.21
C LEU A 178 -7.65 6.23 6.08
N PHE A 179 -6.58 5.47 6.31
CA PHE A 179 -5.42 5.94 7.07
C PHE A 179 -4.75 7.17 6.42
N GLY A 180 -4.57 7.15 5.09
CA GLY A 180 -4.06 8.32 4.37
C GLY A 180 -4.96 9.54 4.48
N THR A 181 -6.28 9.33 4.45
CA THR A 181 -7.26 10.40 4.68
C THR A 181 -7.14 10.97 6.10
N TYR A 182 -6.95 10.10 7.10
CA TYR A 182 -6.69 10.51 8.47
C TYR A 182 -5.41 11.37 8.56
N ALA A 183 -4.30 10.92 7.96
CA ALA A 183 -3.05 11.68 7.94
C ALA A 183 -3.22 13.05 7.27
N LEU A 184 -3.93 13.11 6.13
CA LEU A 184 -4.24 14.36 5.44
C LEU A 184 -5.04 15.34 6.33
N MET A 185 -6.00 14.85 7.07
CA MET A 185 -6.87 15.72 7.88
C MET A 185 -6.23 16.17 9.19
N THR A 186 -5.41 15.31 9.81
CA THR A 186 -4.85 15.56 11.14
C THR A 186 -3.42 16.12 11.13
N GLN A 187 -2.60 15.68 10.18
CA GLN A 187 -1.18 16.06 10.06
C GLN A 187 -0.77 16.22 8.58
N PRO A 188 -1.40 17.14 7.84
CA PRO A 188 -1.30 17.27 6.39
C PRO A 188 0.12 17.46 5.86
N ASN A 189 1.02 18.05 6.64
CA ASN A 189 2.42 18.26 6.25
C ASN A 189 3.30 17.00 6.39
N THR A 190 2.71 15.85 6.71
CA THR A 190 3.45 14.58 6.73
C THR A 190 3.89 14.18 5.33
N PHE A 191 3.04 14.42 4.34
CA PHE A 191 3.32 14.13 2.93
C PHE A 191 2.96 15.32 2.06
N ASN A 192 3.66 15.48 0.94
CA ASN A 192 3.36 16.49 -0.07
C ASN A 192 2.23 16.02 -0.99
N ASN A 193 2.20 14.72 -1.27
CA ASN A 193 1.21 14.12 -2.16
C ASN A 193 0.49 12.97 -1.46
N TYR A 194 -0.83 12.93 -1.59
CA TYR A 194 -1.70 11.91 -1.04
C TYR A 194 -2.44 11.18 -2.16
N ILE A 195 -2.21 9.87 -2.28
CA ILE A 195 -2.89 8.98 -3.22
C ILE A 195 -3.83 8.08 -2.43
N LEU A 196 -5.13 8.30 -2.56
CA LEU A 196 -6.19 7.71 -1.74
C LEU A 196 -7.16 6.94 -2.63
N GLY A 197 -6.95 5.62 -2.79
CA GLY A 197 -7.79 4.76 -3.59
C GLY A 197 -8.88 4.09 -2.77
N SER A 198 -10.11 4.15 -3.24
CA SER A 198 -11.31 3.54 -2.63
C SER A 198 -11.28 3.58 -1.09
N PRO A 199 -11.01 4.76 -0.47
CA PRO A 199 -10.78 4.86 0.97
C PRO A 199 -12.02 4.43 1.74
N SER A 200 -11.86 3.55 2.74
CA SER A 200 -12.96 3.00 3.55
C SER A 200 -13.53 4.03 4.53
N LEU A 201 -14.18 5.07 4.03
CA LEU A 201 -14.67 6.23 4.80
C LEU A 201 -16.03 6.00 5.51
N TRP A 202 -16.44 4.77 5.71
CA TRP A 202 -17.73 4.38 6.27
C TRP A 202 -18.02 5.00 7.65
N GLY A 203 -18.82 6.07 7.67
CA GLY A 203 -19.22 6.74 8.92
C GLY A 203 -18.12 7.57 9.62
N ASP A 204 -16.97 7.78 8.98
CA ASP A 204 -15.82 8.47 9.58
C ASP A 204 -15.69 9.95 9.15
N LEU A 205 -16.44 10.40 8.14
CA LEU A 205 -16.29 11.76 7.59
C LEU A 205 -16.50 12.88 8.62
N THR A 206 -17.50 12.75 9.49
CA THR A 206 -17.76 13.78 10.51
C THR A 206 -16.60 13.91 11.48
N GLU A 207 -16.04 12.79 11.93
CA GLU A 207 -14.90 12.74 12.83
C GLU A 207 -13.64 13.28 12.16
N LEU A 208 -13.38 12.90 10.90
CA LEU A 208 -12.26 13.40 10.11
C LEU A 208 -12.29 14.92 9.94
N PHE A 209 -13.45 15.49 9.59
CA PHE A 209 -13.58 16.93 9.46
C PHE A 209 -13.57 17.67 10.81
N ALA A 210 -13.93 17.02 11.91
CA ALA A 210 -13.81 17.57 13.25
C ALA A 210 -12.34 17.66 13.72
N GLN A 211 -11.45 16.84 13.14
CA GLN A 211 -10.01 16.81 13.42
C GLN A 211 -9.18 17.64 12.42
N GLU A 212 -9.83 18.43 11.58
CA GLU A 212 -9.20 19.25 10.55
C GLU A 212 -8.06 20.12 11.09
N HIS A 213 -6.87 19.94 10.56
CA HIS A 213 -5.68 20.66 11.02
C HIS A 213 -5.52 22.02 10.32
N VAL A 214 -5.08 23.02 11.09
CA VAL A 214 -4.85 24.39 10.58
C VAL A 214 -3.85 24.48 9.42
N ALA A 215 -2.94 23.50 9.28
CA ALA A 215 -1.98 23.46 8.18
C ALA A 215 -2.63 23.29 6.79
N LEU A 216 -3.88 22.78 6.70
CA LEU A 216 -4.64 22.80 5.45
C LEU A 216 -4.89 24.24 4.93
N ASN A 217 -4.88 25.23 5.84
CA ASN A 217 -5.00 26.65 5.53
C ASN A 217 -3.66 27.38 5.48
N ASN A 218 -2.52 26.65 5.43
CA ASN A 218 -1.20 27.23 5.29
C ASN A 218 -0.76 27.19 3.82
N LYS A 219 -0.59 28.35 3.20
CA LYS A 219 -0.13 28.50 1.80
C LYS A 219 1.22 27.84 1.47
N ASN A 220 2.03 27.56 2.49
CA ASN A 220 3.34 26.92 2.31
C ASN A 220 3.25 25.38 2.29
N SER A 221 2.08 24.79 2.57
CA SER A 221 1.92 23.34 2.66
C SER A 221 2.00 22.62 1.31
N LYS A 222 1.51 23.23 0.21
CA LYS A 222 1.59 22.71 -1.17
C LYS A 222 1.18 21.23 -1.31
N ILE A 223 0.01 20.89 -0.80
CA ILE A 223 -0.48 19.51 -0.78
C ILE A 223 -1.20 19.18 -2.08
N ASN A 224 -0.86 18.04 -2.69
CA ASN A 224 -1.54 17.50 -3.86
C ASN A 224 -2.31 16.22 -3.48
N ILE A 225 -3.52 16.08 -3.96
CA ILE A 225 -4.40 14.96 -3.64
C ILE A 225 -4.85 14.27 -4.92
N PHE A 226 -4.65 12.96 -4.97
CA PHE A 226 -5.25 12.07 -5.96
C PHE A 226 -6.23 11.15 -5.25
N THR A 227 -7.46 11.06 -5.74
CA THR A 227 -8.43 10.11 -5.23
C THR A 227 -9.08 9.33 -6.37
N SER A 228 -9.47 8.09 -6.09
CA SER A 228 -10.22 7.25 -7.03
C SER A 228 -11.12 6.26 -6.33
N TYR A 229 -12.10 5.75 -7.07
CA TYR A 229 -12.88 4.56 -6.70
C TYR A 229 -13.36 3.84 -7.97
N GLY A 230 -13.77 2.58 -7.83
CA GLY A 230 -14.37 1.81 -8.91
C GLY A 230 -15.84 2.19 -9.13
N GLU A 231 -16.27 2.35 -10.37
CA GLU A 231 -17.63 2.74 -10.73
C GLU A 231 -18.72 1.86 -10.10
N LEU A 232 -18.40 0.57 -9.89
CA LEU A 232 -19.32 -0.39 -9.30
C LEU A 232 -19.38 -0.32 -7.76
N GLU A 233 -18.55 0.50 -7.10
CA GLU A 233 -18.59 0.73 -5.65
C GLU A 233 -19.72 1.73 -5.27
N LYS A 234 -20.96 1.36 -5.55
CA LYS A 234 -22.13 2.25 -5.42
C LYS A 234 -22.36 2.79 -4.01
N GLU A 235 -21.95 2.05 -2.99
CA GLU A 235 -22.09 2.48 -1.59
C GLU A 235 -20.98 3.46 -1.17
N LEU A 236 -19.75 3.31 -1.69
CA LEU A 236 -18.63 4.19 -1.40
C LEU A 236 -18.73 5.52 -2.15
N SER A 237 -19.21 5.48 -3.40
CA SER A 237 -19.29 6.62 -4.30
C SER A 237 -19.86 7.89 -3.63
N PRO A 238 -21.08 7.90 -3.04
CA PRO A 238 -21.65 9.10 -2.45
C PRO A 238 -20.84 9.62 -1.25
N ILE A 239 -20.16 8.74 -0.52
CA ILE A 239 -19.35 9.10 0.64
C ILE A 239 -18.09 9.82 0.18
N LEU A 240 -17.39 9.28 -0.83
CA LEU A 240 -16.17 9.86 -1.37
C LEU A 240 -16.44 11.18 -2.12
N GLU A 241 -17.52 11.22 -2.91
CA GLU A 241 -17.94 12.47 -3.58
C GLU A 241 -18.26 13.59 -2.56
N ASN A 242 -18.92 13.25 -1.45
CA ASN A 242 -19.15 14.21 -0.37
C ASN A 242 -17.82 14.69 0.25
N PHE A 243 -16.86 13.80 0.49
CA PHE A 243 -15.55 14.14 0.99
C PHE A 243 -14.85 15.14 0.06
N ILE A 244 -14.77 14.82 -1.23
CA ILE A 244 -14.13 15.66 -2.25
C ILE A 244 -14.83 17.02 -2.38
N SER A 245 -16.17 17.01 -2.41
CA SER A 245 -16.97 18.22 -2.47
C SER A 245 -16.69 19.13 -1.28
N LYS A 246 -16.60 18.58 -0.07
CA LYS A 246 -16.25 19.35 1.14
C LYS A 246 -14.84 19.90 1.06
N LEU A 247 -13.83 19.13 0.63
CA LEU A 247 -12.47 19.63 0.44
C LEU A 247 -12.42 20.81 -0.51
N LYS A 248 -13.11 20.71 -1.67
CA LYS A 248 -13.18 21.78 -2.67
C LYS A 248 -13.95 23.01 -2.15
N SER A 249 -15.06 22.82 -1.44
CA SER A 249 -15.90 23.93 -0.92
C SER A 249 -15.19 24.76 0.15
N LYS A 250 -14.38 24.12 1.00
CA LYS A 250 -13.61 24.80 2.06
C LYS A 250 -12.43 25.61 1.53
N LYS A 251 -12.02 25.41 0.27
CA LYS A 251 -10.96 26.17 -0.39
C LYS A 251 -9.68 26.29 0.45
N TYR A 252 -9.22 25.17 1.01
CA TYR A 252 -7.98 25.16 1.78
C TYR A 252 -6.79 25.65 0.95
N ILE A 253 -6.19 26.74 1.35
CA ILE A 253 -5.07 27.38 0.63
C ILE A 253 -3.78 26.55 0.63
N GLY A 254 -3.67 25.57 1.54
CA GLY A 254 -2.56 24.59 1.58
C GLY A 254 -2.72 23.45 0.59
N ILE A 255 -3.91 23.29 -0.03
CA ILE A 255 -4.14 22.26 -1.04
C ILE A 255 -3.94 22.88 -2.43
N SER A 256 -2.90 22.43 -3.11
CA SER A 256 -2.54 22.94 -4.45
C SER A 256 -3.39 22.30 -5.55
N SER A 257 -3.66 21.00 -5.45
CA SER A 257 -4.46 20.28 -6.46
C SER A 257 -5.28 19.15 -5.87
N ILE A 258 -6.44 18.89 -6.48
CA ILE A 258 -7.26 17.71 -6.20
C ILE A 258 -7.61 17.07 -7.54
N LYS A 259 -7.00 15.90 -7.81
CA LYS A 259 -7.36 15.04 -8.95
C LYS A 259 -8.26 13.92 -8.45
N HIS A 260 -9.41 13.79 -9.06
CA HIS A 260 -10.35 12.70 -8.78
C HIS A 260 -10.67 11.95 -10.07
N ILE A 261 -10.71 10.63 -10.02
CA ILE A 261 -11.10 9.77 -11.13
C ILE A 261 -12.03 8.65 -10.65
N VAL A 262 -12.97 8.27 -11.50
CA VAL A 262 -13.75 7.05 -11.39
C VAL A 262 -13.16 6.02 -12.35
N ILE A 263 -12.98 4.80 -11.90
CA ILE A 263 -12.46 3.71 -12.73
C ILE A 263 -13.67 2.95 -13.28
N GLU A 264 -13.90 3.08 -14.57
CA GLU A 264 -15.02 2.49 -15.29
C GLU A 264 -15.03 0.96 -15.14
N ASP A 265 -16.22 0.40 -15.04
CA ASP A 265 -16.51 -1.04 -14.97
C ASP A 265 -15.69 -1.81 -13.91
N ALA A 266 -15.28 -1.13 -12.85
CA ALA A 266 -14.46 -1.69 -11.78
C ALA A 266 -15.18 -1.68 -10.44
N GLY A 267 -15.06 -2.79 -9.72
CA GLY A 267 -15.42 -2.90 -8.30
C GLY A 267 -14.25 -2.55 -7.39
N HIS A 268 -14.36 -2.95 -6.12
CA HIS A 268 -13.34 -2.60 -5.11
C HIS A 268 -11.96 -3.20 -5.44
N SER A 269 -11.90 -4.49 -5.74
CA SER A 269 -10.61 -5.18 -5.89
C SER A 269 -9.92 -4.91 -7.23
N ASP A 270 -10.68 -4.87 -8.31
CA ASP A 270 -10.18 -4.69 -9.67
C ASP A 270 -9.89 -3.22 -10.02
N SER A 271 -10.43 -2.26 -9.26
CA SER A 271 -10.04 -0.85 -9.38
C SER A 271 -8.60 -0.59 -8.93
N PHE A 272 -8.03 -1.43 -8.05
CA PHE A 272 -6.70 -1.21 -7.47
C PHE A 272 -5.56 -1.15 -8.51
N PRO A 273 -5.37 -2.14 -9.43
CA PRO A 273 -4.26 -2.09 -10.39
C PRO A 273 -4.33 -0.87 -11.30
N MET A 274 -5.53 -0.48 -11.73
CA MET A 274 -5.72 0.68 -12.58
C MET A 274 -5.44 1.99 -11.83
N MET A 275 -5.87 2.06 -10.58
CA MET A 275 -5.58 3.18 -9.70
C MET A 275 -4.07 3.34 -9.48
N ALA A 276 -3.33 2.24 -9.25
CA ALA A 276 -1.89 2.27 -9.06
C ALA A 276 -1.19 2.90 -10.29
N ILE A 277 -1.51 2.43 -11.51
CA ILE A 277 -0.93 2.98 -12.74
C ILE A 277 -1.32 4.45 -12.94
N ARG A 278 -2.60 4.81 -12.77
CA ARG A 278 -3.09 6.17 -12.99
C ARG A 278 -2.50 7.17 -11.99
N SER A 279 -2.33 6.76 -10.74
CA SER A 279 -1.75 7.63 -9.70
C SER A 279 -0.24 7.84 -9.88
N VAL A 280 0.52 6.81 -10.27
CA VAL A 280 1.94 6.96 -10.60
C VAL A 280 2.12 7.86 -11.81
N LYS A 281 1.27 7.72 -12.85
CA LYS A 281 1.28 8.65 -14.00
C LYS A 281 0.99 10.09 -13.58
N TRP A 282 0.00 10.30 -12.71
CA TRP A 282 -0.30 11.62 -12.17
C TRP A 282 0.87 12.21 -11.39
N LEU A 283 1.51 11.41 -10.52
CA LEU A 283 2.66 11.83 -9.73
C LEU A 283 3.86 12.21 -10.63
N SER A 284 4.15 11.40 -11.66
CA SER A 284 5.18 11.69 -12.66
C SER A 284 4.94 12.99 -13.40
N ASN A 285 3.67 13.36 -13.67
CA ASN A 285 3.35 14.62 -14.32
C ASN A 285 3.56 15.81 -13.39
N LEU A 286 3.22 15.71 -12.09
CA LEU A 286 3.48 16.77 -11.11
C LEU A 286 4.97 17.09 -11.02
N GLN A 287 5.84 16.08 -10.97
CA GLN A 287 7.29 16.32 -10.93
C GLN A 287 7.80 17.06 -12.16
N LYS A 288 7.34 16.67 -13.36
CA LYS A 288 7.73 17.35 -14.61
C LYS A 288 7.26 18.80 -14.71
N GLU A 289 6.21 19.16 -13.95
CA GLU A 289 5.73 20.54 -13.87
C GLU A 289 6.57 21.36 -12.87
N GLU A 290 7.08 20.76 -11.81
CA GLU A 290 7.96 21.42 -10.83
C GLU A 290 9.39 21.65 -11.35
N ASP A 291 9.86 20.83 -12.30
CA ASP A 291 11.17 20.94 -12.94
C ASP A 291 11.23 22.00 -14.07
N LYS A 292 10.09 22.63 -14.43
CA LYS A 292 9.97 23.68 -15.45
C LYS A 292 9.94 25.07 -14.86
#